data_0960d5131aa11c3b5d33d3bd79351c94
#
_entry.id   0960d5131aa11c3b5d33d3bd79351c94
#
_cell.length_a   1.000
_cell.length_b   1.000
_cell.length_c   1.000
_cell.angle_alpha   90.00
_cell.angle_beta   90.00
_cell.angle_gamma   90.00
#
_symmetry.space_group_name_H-M   'P 1'
#
loop_
_entity.id
_entity.type
_entity.pdbx_description
1 polymer ?
#
loop_
_entity_poly.entity_id
_entity_poly.type
_entity_poly.pdbx_seq_one_letter_code
_entity_poly.pdbx_strand_id
1 'polypeptide(L)'
;RTFFWFILPSLVTMILFIALPIGSVFIQSLHIEHVAVLKEVKNCGPFGCKLEVQIDVEASAQIKEEQPLGKFNGFGTYKNRNHLATSELALAWSDSPNWGKFLSKTYNLPFYRALAFTLTYTFVVTPLVLLLGFCIALGVNSLPKQFKGPTIFVSLLPMIVTPLIGSLILFWMIDAEGILGSMLQWLFEDPNLSLKASPTLTWIMLIIYGIWHSAP
;
A
#
# COMPACT_ATOMS: atom_id res chain seq x y z
N ARG A 1 -11.67 27.38 -31.82
CA ARG A 1 -11.53 26.21 -32.74
C ARG A 1 -10.09 25.67 -32.74
N THR A 2 -9.06 26.51 -32.95
CA THR A 2 -7.64 26.11 -32.98
C THR A 2 -7.13 25.50 -31.66
N PHE A 3 -7.53 26.06 -30.54
CA PHE A 3 -7.19 25.55 -29.19
C PHE A 3 -7.67 24.10 -28.96
N PHE A 4 -8.89 23.78 -29.41
CA PHE A 4 -9.45 22.44 -29.26
C PHE A 4 -8.66 21.38 -30.06
N TRP A 5 -8.29 21.71 -31.28
CA TRP A 5 -7.48 20.80 -32.11
C TRP A 5 -6.07 20.57 -31.57
N PHE A 6 -5.52 21.57 -30.87
CA PHE A 6 -4.19 21.45 -30.27
C PHE A 6 -4.18 20.55 -29.04
N ILE A 7 -5.27 20.58 -28.24
CA ILE A 7 -5.39 19.74 -27.03
C ILE A 7 -5.93 18.34 -27.33
N LEU A 8 -6.63 18.17 -28.46
CA LEU A 8 -7.30 16.92 -28.81
C LEU A 8 -6.39 15.68 -28.73
N PRO A 9 -5.13 15.67 -29.26
CA PRO A 9 -4.27 14.50 -29.15
C PRO A 9 -3.94 14.11 -27.71
N SER A 10 -3.64 15.09 -26.85
CA SER A 10 -3.34 14.83 -25.43
C SER A 10 -4.59 14.39 -24.66
N LEU A 11 -5.75 14.93 -24.98
CA LEU A 11 -7.02 14.56 -24.36
C LEU A 11 -7.42 13.14 -24.76
N VAL A 12 -7.25 12.77 -26.02
CA VAL A 12 -7.51 11.40 -26.50
C VAL A 12 -6.59 10.40 -25.80
N THR A 13 -5.28 10.69 -25.72
CA THR A 13 -4.33 9.81 -25.02
C THR A 13 -4.67 9.69 -23.54
N MET A 14 -5.06 10.78 -22.89
CA MET A 14 -5.47 10.77 -21.48
C MET A 14 -6.72 9.91 -21.24
N ILE A 15 -7.72 10.03 -22.11
CA ILE A 15 -8.92 9.20 -22.03
C ILE A 15 -8.57 7.73 -22.24
N LEU A 16 -7.76 7.42 -23.24
CA LEU A 16 -7.42 6.05 -23.64
C LEU A 16 -6.55 5.34 -22.60
N PHE A 17 -5.56 6.03 -22.04
CA PHE A 17 -4.60 5.41 -21.11
C PHE A 17 -4.91 5.62 -19.63
N ILE A 18 -5.77 6.58 -19.28
CA ILE A 18 -6.12 6.87 -17.89
C ILE A 18 -7.59 6.57 -17.63
N ALA A 19 -8.51 7.20 -18.37
CA ALA A 19 -9.93 7.09 -18.06
C ALA A 19 -10.50 5.69 -18.36
N LEU A 20 -10.11 5.05 -19.48
CA LEU A 20 -10.56 3.70 -19.80
C LEU A 20 -10.09 2.64 -18.79
N PRO A 21 -8.80 2.58 -18.40
CA PRO A 21 -8.37 1.65 -17.35
C PRO A 21 -9.08 1.90 -16.01
N ILE A 22 -9.28 3.15 -15.60
CA ILE A 22 -10.03 3.46 -14.37
C ILE A 22 -11.46 2.96 -14.48
N GLY A 23 -12.15 3.21 -15.61
CA GLY A 23 -13.49 2.69 -15.86
C GLY A 23 -13.53 1.16 -15.84
N SER A 24 -12.54 0.50 -16.44
CA SER A 24 -12.43 -0.97 -16.43
C SER A 24 -12.24 -1.52 -15.02
N VAL A 25 -11.35 -0.93 -14.22
CA VAL A 25 -11.14 -1.31 -12.82
C VAL A 25 -12.43 -1.12 -12.00
N PHE A 26 -13.15 -0.03 -12.23
CA PHE A 26 -14.43 0.21 -11.56
C PHE A 26 -15.46 -0.87 -11.90
N ILE A 27 -15.61 -1.24 -13.19
CA ILE A 27 -16.51 -2.31 -13.61
C ILE A 27 -16.07 -3.66 -13.00
N GLN A 28 -14.78 -3.98 -13.05
CA GLN A 28 -14.24 -5.22 -12.45
C GLN A 28 -14.48 -5.27 -10.93
N SER A 29 -14.38 -4.14 -10.23
CA SER A 29 -14.60 -4.09 -8.78
C SER A 29 -16.03 -4.43 -8.35
N LEU A 30 -16.99 -4.34 -9.27
CA LEU A 30 -18.38 -4.77 -9.05
C LEU A 30 -18.60 -6.28 -9.23
N HIS A 31 -17.56 -7.00 -9.67
CA HIS A 31 -17.59 -8.43 -9.90
C HIS A 31 -16.64 -9.14 -8.92
N ILE A 32 -16.94 -10.39 -8.61
CA ILE A 32 -16.07 -11.27 -7.82
C ILE A 32 -15.62 -12.44 -8.69
N GLU A 33 -14.38 -12.85 -8.50
CA GLU A 33 -13.85 -14.02 -9.20
C GLU A 33 -14.68 -15.26 -8.91
N HIS A 34 -14.77 -16.14 -9.92
CA HIS A 34 -15.41 -17.43 -9.75
C HIS A 34 -14.60 -18.29 -8.78
N VAL A 35 -15.27 -18.85 -7.81
CA VAL A 35 -14.68 -19.87 -6.96
C VAL A 35 -14.44 -21.11 -7.81
N ALA A 36 -13.25 -21.71 -7.69
CA ALA A 36 -12.92 -22.93 -8.42
C ALA A 36 -13.96 -24.04 -8.10
N VAL A 37 -14.43 -24.72 -9.14
CA VAL A 37 -15.35 -25.86 -8.98
C VAL A 37 -14.55 -27.02 -8.41
N LEU A 38 -15.01 -27.56 -7.30
CA LEU A 38 -14.38 -28.68 -6.62
C LEU A 38 -15.07 -29.99 -7.04
N LYS A 39 -14.26 -31.00 -7.40
CA LYS A 39 -14.73 -32.36 -7.74
C LYS A 39 -14.13 -33.33 -6.75
N GLU A 40 -14.97 -34.19 -6.21
CA GLU A 40 -14.51 -35.30 -5.39
C GLU A 40 -13.98 -36.41 -6.29
N VAL A 41 -12.71 -36.70 -6.21
CA VAL A 41 -12.03 -37.76 -6.94
C VAL A 41 -11.65 -38.88 -5.97
N LYS A 42 -12.08 -40.08 -6.29
CA LYS A 42 -11.73 -41.28 -5.50
C LYS A 42 -10.35 -41.75 -5.93
N ASN A 43 -9.35 -41.46 -5.11
CA ASN A 43 -7.99 -41.91 -5.36
C ASN A 43 -7.73 -43.22 -4.62
N CYS A 44 -7.59 -44.34 -5.39
CA CYS A 44 -7.39 -45.67 -4.86
C CYS A 44 -5.92 -46.07 -4.95
N GLY A 45 -5.23 -46.13 -3.81
CA GLY A 45 -3.86 -46.59 -3.69
C GLY A 45 -3.78 -48.00 -3.07
N PRO A 46 -2.57 -48.58 -2.91
CA PRO A 46 -2.33 -49.89 -2.34
C PRO A 46 -2.88 -50.12 -0.93
N PHE A 47 -3.15 -49.03 -0.21
CA PHE A 47 -3.63 -49.03 1.17
C PHE A 47 -5.09 -48.62 1.35
N GLY A 48 -5.87 -48.57 0.24
CA GLY A 48 -7.29 -48.20 0.26
C GLY A 48 -7.63 -47.01 -0.62
N CYS A 49 -8.94 -46.73 -0.73
CA CYS A 49 -9.46 -45.61 -1.50
C CYS A 49 -9.72 -44.42 -0.55
N LYS A 50 -9.17 -43.26 -0.88
CA LYS A 50 -9.49 -41.99 -0.19
C LYS A 50 -10.22 -41.07 -1.16
N LEU A 51 -11.21 -40.34 -0.63
CA LEU A 51 -11.85 -39.24 -1.36
C LEU A 51 -10.99 -38.02 -1.21
N GLU A 52 -10.46 -37.49 -2.30
CA GLU A 52 -9.70 -36.25 -2.36
C GLU A 52 -10.51 -35.23 -3.15
N VAL A 53 -10.56 -34.02 -2.62
CA VAL A 53 -11.21 -32.90 -3.29
C VAL A 53 -10.17 -32.23 -4.20
N GLN A 54 -10.41 -32.29 -5.50
CA GLN A 54 -9.55 -31.66 -6.52
C GLN A 54 -10.34 -30.60 -7.27
N ILE A 55 -9.60 -29.62 -7.83
CA ILE A 55 -10.19 -28.57 -8.66
C ILE A 55 -10.56 -29.18 -10.03
N ASP A 56 -11.82 -29.05 -10.41
CA ASP A 56 -12.27 -29.38 -11.77
C ASP A 56 -11.87 -28.24 -12.70
N VAL A 57 -10.74 -28.43 -13.41
CA VAL A 57 -10.15 -27.43 -14.29
C VAL A 57 -11.06 -27.14 -15.48
N GLU A 58 -11.73 -28.17 -16.03
CA GLU A 58 -12.60 -28.04 -17.22
C GLU A 58 -13.87 -27.24 -16.87
N ALA A 59 -14.56 -27.61 -15.79
CA ALA A 59 -15.76 -26.91 -15.34
C ALA A 59 -15.42 -25.46 -14.90
N SER A 60 -14.28 -25.26 -14.27
CA SER A 60 -13.80 -23.91 -13.88
C SER A 60 -13.45 -23.04 -15.09
N ALA A 61 -12.90 -23.65 -16.16
CA ALA A 61 -12.59 -22.94 -17.41
C ALA A 61 -13.87 -22.55 -18.16
N GLN A 62 -14.86 -23.44 -18.25
CA GLN A 62 -16.15 -23.14 -18.89
C GLN A 62 -16.87 -21.95 -18.22
N ILE A 63 -16.89 -21.91 -16.88
CA ILE A 63 -17.50 -20.79 -16.16
C ILE A 63 -16.75 -19.47 -16.44
N LYS A 64 -15.42 -19.51 -16.58
CA LYS A 64 -14.63 -18.32 -16.93
C LYS A 64 -14.86 -17.86 -18.37
N GLU A 65 -15.11 -18.77 -19.30
CA GLU A 65 -15.45 -18.43 -20.69
C GLU A 65 -16.85 -17.82 -20.79
N GLU A 66 -17.83 -18.37 -20.07
CA GLU A 66 -19.20 -17.84 -20.07
C GLU A 66 -19.30 -16.45 -19.40
N GLN A 67 -18.53 -16.24 -18.34
CA GLN A 67 -18.54 -14.99 -17.56
C GLN A 67 -17.10 -14.49 -17.30
N PRO A 68 -16.44 -13.88 -18.29
CA PRO A 68 -15.03 -13.49 -18.19
C PRO A 68 -14.74 -12.45 -17.10
N LEU A 69 -15.71 -11.63 -16.72
CA LEU A 69 -15.60 -10.64 -15.66
C LEU A 69 -15.86 -11.21 -14.24
N GLY A 70 -16.34 -12.47 -14.16
CA GLY A 70 -16.78 -13.07 -12.91
C GLY A 70 -18.26 -12.80 -12.59
N LYS A 71 -18.69 -13.18 -11.38
CA LYS A 71 -20.07 -13.03 -10.94
C LYS A 71 -20.34 -11.60 -10.49
N PHE A 72 -21.39 -10.96 -11.02
CA PHE A 72 -21.79 -9.63 -10.61
C PHE A 72 -22.22 -9.61 -9.12
N ASN A 73 -21.53 -8.82 -8.31
CA ASN A 73 -21.75 -8.67 -6.87
C ASN A 73 -22.18 -7.24 -6.47
N GLY A 74 -22.22 -6.32 -7.42
CA GLY A 74 -22.51 -4.92 -7.16
C GLY A 74 -21.55 -4.36 -6.08
N PHE A 75 -22.11 -3.70 -5.08
CA PHE A 75 -21.31 -3.14 -3.97
C PHE A 75 -20.99 -4.14 -2.84
N GLY A 76 -21.27 -5.44 -3.01
CA GLY A 76 -21.00 -6.46 -2.00
C GLY A 76 -19.52 -6.54 -1.64
N THR A 77 -18.63 -6.42 -2.62
CA THR A 77 -17.18 -6.40 -2.42
C THR A 77 -16.76 -5.28 -1.47
N TYR A 78 -17.32 -4.08 -1.63
CA TYR A 78 -16.98 -2.93 -0.79
C TYR A 78 -17.51 -3.06 0.66
N LYS A 79 -18.59 -3.82 0.86
CA LYS A 79 -19.18 -4.05 2.18
C LYS A 79 -18.50 -5.14 2.98
N ASN A 80 -17.61 -5.91 2.35
CA ASN A 80 -16.93 -7.05 2.95
C ASN A 80 -16.01 -6.59 4.09
N ARG A 81 -15.69 -7.52 5.02
CA ARG A 81 -14.82 -7.31 6.18
C ARG A 81 -13.45 -6.72 5.84
N ASN A 82 -12.87 -7.12 4.71
CA ASN A 82 -11.56 -6.63 4.26
C ASN A 82 -11.59 -5.20 3.70
N HIS A 83 -12.79 -4.63 3.46
CA HIS A 83 -13.01 -3.29 2.96
C HIS A 83 -13.74 -2.47 4.02
N LEU A 84 -14.90 -1.92 3.70
CA LEU A 84 -15.64 -1.05 4.61
C LEU A 84 -16.27 -1.78 5.81
N ALA A 85 -16.39 -3.12 5.76
CA ALA A 85 -16.95 -3.93 6.85
C ALA A 85 -18.24 -3.36 7.45
N THR A 86 -19.18 -2.94 6.59
CA THR A 86 -20.35 -2.17 7.02
C THR A 86 -21.24 -2.91 8.03
N SER A 87 -21.37 -4.24 7.89
CA SER A 87 -22.11 -5.08 8.83
C SER A 87 -21.43 -5.16 10.21
N GLU A 88 -20.11 -5.31 10.24
CA GLU A 88 -19.34 -5.39 11.47
C GLU A 88 -19.25 -4.02 12.17
N LEU A 89 -19.21 -2.94 11.36
CA LEU A 89 -19.26 -1.58 11.89
C LEU A 89 -20.62 -1.28 12.55
N ALA A 90 -21.71 -1.70 11.93
CA ALA A 90 -23.05 -1.58 12.50
C ALA A 90 -23.20 -2.39 13.80
N LEU A 91 -22.68 -3.62 13.82
CA LEU A 91 -22.63 -4.44 15.03
C LEU A 91 -21.75 -3.83 16.12
N ALA A 92 -20.57 -3.29 15.73
CA ALA A 92 -19.69 -2.60 16.68
C ALA A 92 -20.36 -1.36 17.27
N TRP A 93 -21.17 -0.65 16.50
CA TRP A 93 -21.94 0.50 16.97
C TRP A 93 -23.02 0.09 17.97
N SER A 94 -23.85 -0.91 17.63
CA SER A 94 -24.94 -1.37 18.50
C SER A 94 -24.47 -2.01 19.80
N ASP A 95 -23.30 -2.65 19.78
CA ASP A 95 -22.75 -3.41 20.91
C ASP A 95 -21.72 -2.60 21.74
N SER A 96 -21.57 -1.31 21.46
CA SER A 96 -20.60 -0.46 22.16
C SER A 96 -21.31 0.61 23.01
N PRO A 97 -21.20 0.55 24.34
CA PRO A 97 -21.83 1.52 25.23
C PRO A 97 -21.16 2.90 25.20
N ASN A 98 -19.89 2.97 24.74
CA ASN A 98 -19.07 4.18 24.73
C ASN A 98 -18.28 4.33 23.42
N TRP A 99 -18.08 5.57 23.00
CA TRP A 99 -17.25 5.93 21.83
C TRP A 99 -15.85 5.29 21.83
N GLY A 100 -15.20 5.18 22.98
CA GLY A 100 -13.87 4.57 23.10
C GLY A 100 -13.87 3.08 22.74
N LYS A 101 -14.89 2.32 23.17
CA LYS A 101 -15.04 0.91 22.79
C LYS A 101 -15.39 0.74 21.32
N PHE A 102 -16.24 1.61 20.78
CA PHE A 102 -16.53 1.63 19.34
C PHE A 102 -15.27 1.87 18.50
N LEU A 103 -14.49 2.91 18.82
CA LEU A 103 -13.23 3.20 18.15
C LEU A 103 -12.24 2.04 18.24
N SER A 104 -12.10 1.40 19.40
CA SER A 104 -11.22 0.25 19.57
C SER A 104 -11.65 -0.95 18.71
N LYS A 105 -12.96 -1.25 18.65
CA LYS A 105 -13.49 -2.32 17.79
C LYS A 105 -13.28 -1.99 16.31
N THR A 106 -13.55 -0.74 15.90
CA THR A 106 -13.36 -0.26 14.53
C THR A 106 -11.88 -0.32 14.11
N TYR A 107 -10.97 0.06 15.00
CA TYR A 107 -9.53 0.02 14.74
C TYR A 107 -9.00 -1.41 14.53
N ASN A 108 -9.67 -2.43 15.06
CA ASN A 108 -9.32 -3.83 14.83
C ASN A 108 -9.74 -4.35 13.44
N LEU A 109 -10.56 -3.60 12.70
CA LEU A 109 -10.90 -3.94 11.32
C LEU A 109 -9.75 -3.57 10.37
N PRO A 110 -9.38 -4.46 9.42
CA PRO A 110 -8.19 -4.28 8.58
C PRO A 110 -8.17 -2.94 7.82
N PHE A 111 -9.29 -2.56 7.22
CA PHE A 111 -9.42 -1.31 6.46
C PHE A 111 -9.19 -0.07 7.34
N TYR A 112 -9.86 0.00 8.50
CA TYR A 112 -9.78 1.18 9.39
C TYR A 112 -8.42 1.29 10.05
N ARG A 113 -7.77 0.16 10.32
CA ARG A 113 -6.38 0.15 10.80
C ARG A 113 -5.41 0.69 9.74
N ALA A 114 -5.56 0.26 8.48
CA ALA A 114 -4.77 0.78 7.37
C ALA A 114 -5.05 2.27 7.12
N LEU A 115 -6.33 2.68 7.17
CA LEU A 115 -6.73 4.08 7.03
C LEU A 115 -6.12 4.95 8.14
N ALA A 116 -6.21 4.54 9.39
CA ALA A 116 -5.61 5.26 10.52
C ALA A 116 -4.09 5.39 10.35
N PHE A 117 -3.41 4.31 9.93
CA PHE A 117 -2.00 4.34 9.61
C PHE A 117 -1.68 5.38 8.53
N THR A 118 -2.39 5.35 7.41
CA THR A 118 -2.17 6.26 6.28
C THR A 118 -2.41 7.71 6.67
N LEU A 119 -3.50 7.98 7.39
CA LEU A 119 -3.81 9.34 7.86
C LEU A 119 -2.73 9.84 8.82
N THR A 120 -2.35 9.04 9.82
CA THR A 120 -1.32 9.43 10.80
C THR A 120 0.02 9.68 10.09
N TYR A 121 0.42 8.79 9.18
CA TYR A 121 1.63 8.97 8.39
C TYR A 121 1.60 10.27 7.57
N THR A 122 0.51 10.53 6.86
CA THR A 122 0.34 11.73 6.04
C THR A 122 0.38 13.00 6.88
N PHE A 123 -0.36 13.03 8.00
CA PHE A 123 -0.39 14.21 8.88
C PHE A 123 0.94 14.48 9.60
N VAL A 124 1.77 13.46 9.78
CA VAL A 124 3.12 13.64 10.38
C VAL A 124 4.14 13.98 9.30
N VAL A 125 4.20 13.23 8.22
CA VAL A 125 5.26 13.37 7.21
C VAL A 125 5.08 14.64 6.38
N THR A 126 3.86 14.98 5.96
CA THR A 126 3.63 16.14 5.09
C THR A 126 4.10 17.47 5.70
N PRO A 127 3.77 17.82 6.96
CA PRO A 127 4.28 19.06 7.55
C PRO A 127 5.81 19.07 7.70
N LEU A 128 6.41 17.93 8.04
CA LEU A 128 7.85 17.81 8.19
C LEU A 128 8.58 17.95 6.85
N VAL A 129 8.04 17.36 5.79
CA VAL A 129 8.54 17.52 4.41
C VAL A 129 8.48 18.97 3.97
N LEU A 130 7.33 19.63 4.18
CA LEU A 130 7.17 21.05 3.81
C LEU A 130 8.14 21.94 4.59
N LEU A 131 8.31 21.69 5.88
CA LEU A 131 9.24 22.43 6.73
C LEU A 131 10.69 22.22 6.28
N LEU A 132 11.10 20.98 6.05
CA LEU A 132 12.45 20.66 5.61
C LEU A 132 12.73 21.22 4.21
N GLY A 133 11.82 21.04 3.26
CA GLY A 133 11.93 21.61 1.90
C GLY A 133 12.03 23.13 1.93
N PHE A 134 11.24 23.81 2.78
CA PHE A 134 11.33 25.24 2.97
C PHE A 134 12.69 25.66 3.56
N CYS A 135 13.20 24.93 4.56
CA CYS A 135 14.53 25.17 5.11
C CYS A 135 15.64 25.01 4.07
N ILE A 136 15.55 23.96 3.23
CA ILE A 136 16.49 23.74 2.13
C ILE A 136 16.43 24.90 1.14
N ALA A 137 15.23 25.33 0.74
CA ALA A 137 15.04 26.44 -0.19
C ALA A 137 15.64 27.75 0.33
N LEU A 138 15.41 28.07 1.60
CA LEU A 138 16.02 29.24 2.25
C LEU A 138 17.55 29.11 2.31
N GLY A 139 18.06 27.94 2.67
CA GLY A 139 19.48 27.66 2.72
C GLY A 139 20.13 27.86 1.35
N VAL A 140 19.57 27.26 0.30
CA VAL A 140 20.07 27.42 -1.08
C VAL A 140 20.03 28.88 -1.55
N ASN A 141 18.99 29.63 -1.16
CA ASN A 141 18.89 31.05 -1.53
C ASN A 141 20.00 31.89 -0.94
N SER A 142 20.45 31.59 0.27
CA SER A 142 21.52 32.31 0.97
C SER A 142 22.94 31.93 0.53
N LEU A 143 23.12 30.82 -0.21
CA LEU A 143 24.42 30.35 -0.64
C LEU A 143 25.03 31.22 -1.78
N PRO A 144 26.36 31.33 -1.84
CA PRO A 144 27.07 31.90 -2.99
C PRO A 144 26.75 31.08 -4.29
N LYS A 145 26.77 31.80 -5.43
CA LYS A 145 26.39 31.20 -6.74
C LYS A 145 27.12 29.88 -7.05
N GLN A 146 28.37 29.74 -6.63
CA GLN A 146 29.21 28.57 -6.88
C GLN A 146 28.70 27.30 -6.17
N PHE A 147 28.08 27.44 -5.00
CA PHE A 147 27.59 26.31 -4.19
C PHE A 147 26.10 25.96 -4.43
N LYS A 148 25.33 26.84 -5.09
CA LYS A 148 23.90 26.62 -5.34
C LYS A 148 23.65 25.34 -6.17
N GLY A 149 24.39 25.18 -7.27
CA GLY A 149 24.24 24.03 -8.16
C GLY A 149 24.51 22.69 -7.46
N PRO A 150 25.70 22.50 -6.87
CA PRO A 150 26.01 21.29 -6.12
C PRO A 150 25.02 20.99 -4.99
N THR A 151 24.57 21.99 -4.23
CA THR A 151 23.62 21.79 -3.14
C THR A 151 22.24 21.33 -3.65
N ILE A 152 21.73 21.94 -4.74
CA ILE A 152 20.49 21.52 -5.38
C ILE A 152 20.62 20.07 -5.88
N PHE A 153 21.74 19.72 -6.54
CA PHE A 153 21.97 18.37 -7.03
C PHE A 153 21.94 17.35 -5.88
N VAL A 154 22.64 17.61 -4.78
CA VAL A 154 22.68 16.72 -3.62
C VAL A 154 21.30 16.60 -2.97
N SER A 155 20.53 17.70 -2.87
CA SER A 155 19.18 17.65 -2.32
C SER A 155 18.22 16.83 -3.18
N LEU A 156 18.41 16.78 -4.51
CA LEU A 156 17.58 15.99 -5.43
C LEU A 156 17.95 14.50 -5.49
N LEU A 157 19.10 14.08 -4.93
CA LEU A 157 19.52 12.68 -4.93
C LEU A 157 18.47 11.71 -4.41
N PRO A 158 17.75 11.98 -3.31
CA PRO A 158 16.72 11.07 -2.82
C PRO A 158 15.61 10.80 -3.83
N MET A 159 15.24 11.80 -4.62
CA MET A 159 14.18 11.68 -5.64
C MET A 159 14.63 10.83 -6.85
N ILE A 160 15.93 10.77 -7.13
CA ILE A 160 16.50 9.95 -8.22
C ILE A 160 16.41 8.46 -7.89
N VAL A 161 16.49 8.11 -6.59
CA VAL A 161 16.36 6.73 -6.14
C VAL A 161 14.90 6.30 -6.25
N THR A 162 14.63 5.27 -7.07
CA THR A 162 13.26 4.78 -7.19
C THR A 162 12.74 4.27 -5.83
N PRO A 163 11.46 4.48 -5.48
CA PRO A 163 10.90 4.07 -4.20
C PRO A 163 11.10 2.58 -3.89
N LEU A 164 11.07 1.72 -4.92
CA LEU A 164 11.30 0.29 -4.77
C LEU A 164 12.72 -0.02 -4.29
N ILE A 165 13.73 0.56 -4.96
CA ILE A 165 15.13 0.36 -4.60
C ILE A 165 15.41 0.98 -3.23
N GLY A 166 14.91 2.19 -2.97
CA GLY A 166 15.08 2.87 -1.70
C GLY A 166 14.48 2.10 -0.52
N SER A 167 13.29 1.53 -0.69
CA SER A 167 12.66 0.70 0.33
C SER A 167 13.41 -0.62 0.58
N LEU A 168 13.96 -1.22 -0.46
CA LEU A 168 14.77 -2.44 -0.34
C LEU A 168 16.08 -2.15 0.41
N ILE A 169 16.77 -1.07 0.07
CA ILE A 169 17.98 -0.62 0.77
C ILE A 169 17.66 -0.37 2.25
N LEU A 170 16.58 0.38 2.54
CA LEU A 170 16.16 0.64 3.90
C LEU A 170 15.88 -0.66 4.65
N PHE A 171 15.17 -1.60 4.03
CA PHE A 171 14.83 -2.90 4.63
C PHE A 171 16.09 -3.67 5.08
N TRP A 172 17.14 -3.69 4.25
CA TRP A 172 18.41 -4.33 4.60
C TRP A 172 19.22 -3.50 5.61
N MET A 173 19.19 -2.18 5.53
CA MET A 173 19.92 -1.31 6.48
C MET A 173 19.38 -1.39 7.90
N ILE A 174 18.07 -1.53 8.09
CA ILE A 174 17.43 -1.62 9.42
C ILE A 174 17.42 -3.03 10.00
N ASP A 175 17.96 -4.02 9.27
CA ASP A 175 18.13 -5.37 9.81
C ASP A 175 19.09 -5.36 11.01
N ALA A 176 18.94 -6.33 11.91
CA ALA A 176 19.82 -6.44 13.09
C ALA A 176 21.30 -6.54 12.70
N GLU A 177 21.58 -7.25 11.60
CA GLU A 177 22.93 -7.40 11.01
C GLU A 177 23.25 -6.31 9.98
N GLY A 178 22.31 -5.39 9.73
CA GLY A 178 22.48 -4.28 8.80
C GLY A 178 23.30 -3.14 9.41
N ILE A 179 23.69 -2.17 8.55
CA ILE A 179 24.54 -1.04 8.95
C ILE A 179 23.89 -0.21 10.07
N LEU A 180 22.61 0.14 9.92
CA LEU A 180 21.90 0.93 10.94
C LEU A 180 21.59 0.07 12.18
N GLY A 181 21.25 -1.20 12.00
CA GLY A 181 21.00 -2.11 13.11
C GLY A 181 22.23 -2.28 13.99
N SER A 182 23.37 -2.65 13.40
CA SER A 182 24.62 -2.82 14.13
C SER A 182 25.15 -1.52 14.77
N MET A 183 24.99 -0.38 14.08
CA MET A 183 25.36 0.92 14.62
C MET A 183 24.52 1.31 15.85
N LEU A 184 23.22 1.03 15.82
CA LEU A 184 22.33 1.30 16.96
C LEU A 184 22.59 0.33 18.13
N GLN A 185 22.85 -0.95 17.85
CA GLN A 185 23.25 -1.92 18.86
C GLN A 185 24.54 -1.47 19.59
N TRP A 186 25.52 -0.99 18.83
CA TRP A 186 26.75 -0.43 19.39
C TRP A 186 26.50 0.84 20.22
N LEU A 187 25.64 1.75 19.72
CA LEU A 187 25.35 3.02 20.38
C LEU A 187 24.58 2.86 21.69
N PHE A 188 23.64 1.91 21.74
CA PHE A 188 22.82 1.64 22.92
C PHE A 188 23.31 0.48 23.78
N GLU A 189 24.46 -0.13 23.41
CA GLU A 189 25.08 -1.27 24.11
C GLU A 189 24.13 -2.46 24.31
N ASP A 190 23.10 -2.60 23.44
CA ASP A 190 22.11 -3.67 23.49
C ASP A 190 22.19 -4.53 22.22
N PRO A 191 22.78 -5.74 22.29
CA PRO A 191 22.92 -6.64 21.13
C PRO A 191 21.57 -7.21 20.63
N ASN A 192 20.50 -7.11 21.43
CA ASN A 192 19.17 -7.59 21.06
C ASN A 192 18.30 -6.49 20.42
N LEU A 193 18.83 -5.27 20.32
CA LEU A 193 18.07 -4.16 19.73
C LEU A 193 17.85 -4.43 18.24
N SER A 194 16.58 -4.56 17.86
CA SER A 194 16.18 -4.71 16.47
C SER A 194 15.15 -3.65 16.10
N LEU A 195 15.47 -2.87 15.08
CA LEU A 195 14.55 -1.83 14.55
C LEU A 195 13.27 -2.44 13.99
N LYS A 196 13.33 -3.66 13.47
CA LYS A 196 12.16 -4.38 12.92
C LYS A 196 11.28 -5.00 14.00
N ALA A 197 11.83 -5.33 15.17
CA ALA A 197 11.09 -5.97 16.26
C ALA A 197 10.18 -4.98 17.01
N SER A 198 10.54 -3.69 17.01
CA SER A 198 9.75 -2.65 17.67
C SER A 198 8.89 -1.88 16.67
N PRO A 199 7.55 -1.92 16.81
CA PRO A 199 6.65 -1.14 15.95
C PRO A 199 6.96 0.36 15.98
N THR A 200 7.34 0.89 17.13
CA THR A 200 7.67 2.30 17.31
C THR A 200 8.94 2.69 16.54
N LEU A 201 10.00 1.88 16.65
CA LEU A 201 11.24 2.14 15.91
C LEU A 201 11.03 2.02 14.40
N THR A 202 10.28 1.03 13.94
CA THR A 202 9.91 0.89 12.53
C THR A 202 9.14 2.13 12.04
N TRP A 203 8.22 2.66 12.84
CA TRP A 203 7.49 3.88 12.53
C TRP A 203 8.41 5.09 12.35
N ILE A 204 9.32 5.29 13.30
CA ILE A 204 10.30 6.39 13.25
C ILE A 204 11.15 6.28 11.97
N MET A 205 11.63 5.09 11.64
CA MET A 205 12.43 4.88 10.44
C MET A 205 11.64 5.15 9.15
N LEU A 206 10.37 4.74 9.09
CA LEU A 206 9.49 5.04 7.95
C LEU A 206 9.26 6.54 7.79
N ILE A 207 9.09 7.28 8.89
CA ILE A 207 8.92 8.73 8.87
C ILE A 207 10.20 9.40 8.37
N ILE A 208 11.36 9.02 8.92
CA ILE A 208 12.66 9.58 8.50
C ILE A 208 12.90 9.32 7.01
N TYR A 209 12.67 8.08 6.56
CA TYR A 209 12.79 7.73 5.14
C TYR A 209 11.83 8.52 4.26
N GLY A 210 10.56 8.63 4.66
CA GLY A 210 9.54 9.39 3.93
C GLY A 210 9.89 10.87 3.78
N ILE A 211 10.42 11.49 4.86
CA ILE A 211 10.88 12.88 4.83
C ILE A 211 12.07 13.01 3.89
N TRP A 212 13.10 12.16 4.04
CA TRP A 212 14.30 12.18 3.21
C TRP A 212 13.99 12.03 1.72
N HIS A 213 13.08 11.11 1.38
CA HIS A 213 12.72 10.84 -0.02
C HIS A 213 11.87 11.95 -0.65
N SER A 214 11.02 12.62 0.15
CA SER A 214 10.00 13.56 -0.36
C SER A 214 10.34 15.04 -0.15
N ALA A 215 11.40 15.36 0.59
CA ALA A 215 11.75 16.74 0.94
C ALA A 215 12.42 17.57 -0.18
N PRO A 216 13.06 16.99 -1.22
CA PRO A 216 13.69 17.75 -2.31
C PRO A 216 12.74 18.61 -3.11
#